data_964b8bc2c32a973658bf15f20e2ba03c
#
_entry.id   964b8bc2c32a973658bf15f20e2ba03c
#
_cell.length_a   1.000
_cell.length_b   1.000
_cell.length_c   1.000
_cell.angle_alpha   90.00
_cell.angle_beta   90.00
_cell.angle_gamma   90.00
#
_symmetry.space_group_name_H-M   'P 1'
#
loop_
_entity.id
_entity.type
_entity.pdbx_description
1 polymer ?
#
loop_
_entity_poly.entity_id
_entity_poly.type
_entity_poly.pdbx_seq_one_letter_code
_entity_poly.pdbx_strand_id
1 'polypeptide(L)'
;NRLAGGIVLRRQDPGLSGTGGLMDPHLLRKLNAARRDRQAAILITGLEDGRNRLVMRGDPVAGDLGAAIGKAFLSGKSGTVEADGQRFFLNVHLPSPRMVIIGAVHISQALAPMAAMTGFDVKVIDPRTAFATEERFEGVDLVADWPEDTLNDQPLDAFTALVAVTHDPKIDDWPLISALKAQAFYVGALGSRKTHARRVERLTQAGVSGQEIARIAAPIGLDIGAQSPSEIAVAILAQTVLALRRPVDTAASGQRVSDT
;
A
#
# COMPACT_ATOMS: atom_id res chain seq x y z
N ASN A 1 7.00 5.43 -71.53
CA ASN A 1 5.54 5.51 -71.69
C ASN A 1 4.86 5.34 -70.33
N ARG A 2 4.12 6.33 -70.04
CA ARG A 2 3.35 6.52 -68.80
C ARG A 2 2.19 5.51 -68.71
N LEU A 3 1.84 5.08 -67.52
CA LEU A 3 0.44 4.86 -67.15
C LEU A 3 0.24 5.19 -65.66
N ALA A 4 -0.61 6.17 -65.44
CA ALA A 4 -1.13 6.62 -64.19
C ALA A 4 -2.19 5.65 -63.69
N GLY A 5 -2.04 5.16 -62.48
CA GLY A 5 -3.09 4.41 -61.77
C GLY A 5 -3.67 5.27 -60.66
N GLY A 6 -4.86 5.75 -60.85
CA GLY A 6 -5.61 6.60 -59.91
C GLY A 6 -5.99 5.83 -58.62
N ILE A 7 -5.72 6.44 -57.51
CA ILE A 7 -6.22 6.01 -56.19
C ILE A 7 -7.69 6.42 -56.09
N VAL A 8 -8.56 5.43 -56.07
CA VAL A 8 -9.99 5.61 -55.78
C VAL A 8 -10.13 5.72 -54.23
N LEU A 9 -10.36 6.93 -53.78
CA LEU A 9 -10.77 7.17 -52.40
C LEU A 9 -12.19 6.61 -52.20
N ARG A 10 -12.29 5.47 -51.49
CA ARG A 10 -13.60 5.01 -50.99
C ARG A 10 -14.13 6.01 -49.98
N ARG A 11 -15.34 6.45 -50.22
CA ARG A 11 -16.13 7.29 -49.33
C ARG A 11 -16.28 6.60 -47.97
N GLN A 12 -16.06 7.39 -46.93
CA GLN A 12 -16.35 7.04 -45.54
C GLN A 12 -17.87 6.79 -45.40
N ASP A 13 -18.24 5.65 -44.84
CA ASP A 13 -19.57 5.41 -44.31
C ASP A 13 -19.81 6.30 -43.09
N PRO A 14 -20.88 7.09 -43.03
CA PRO A 14 -21.24 7.89 -41.85
C PRO A 14 -22.09 7.04 -40.92
N GLY A 15 -21.47 6.17 -40.12
CA GLY A 15 -22.24 5.23 -39.31
C GLY A 15 -21.61 4.82 -37.98
N LEU A 16 -20.58 5.51 -37.52
CA LEU A 16 -20.03 5.32 -36.15
C LEU A 16 -19.88 6.67 -35.46
N SER A 17 -21.01 7.31 -35.16
CA SER A 17 -21.08 8.38 -34.16
C SER A 17 -21.07 7.76 -32.76
N GLY A 18 -20.05 6.96 -32.45
CA GLY A 18 -19.64 6.70 -31.10
C GLY A 18 -18.87 7.93 -30.63
N THR A 19 -19.54 8.87 -29.99
CA THR A 19 -18.91 9.88 -29.17
C THR A 19 -18.26 9.14 -28.00
N GLY A 20 -17.12 8.51 -28.27
CA GLY A 20 -16.20 8.07 -27.23
C GLY A 20 -15.84 9.32 -26.45
N GLY A 21 -16.52 9.53 -25.32
CA GLY A 21 -16.32 10.71 -24.49
C GLY A 21 -14.86 10.79 -24.11
N LEU A 22 -14.14 11.78 -24.66
CA LEU A 22 -12.80 12.13 -24.21
C LEU A 22 -12.91 12.33 -22.71
N MET A 23 -12.02 11.66 -21.95
CA MET A 23 -11.93 11.87 -20.51
C MET A 23 -11.79 13.36 -20.21
N ASP A 24 -12.63 13.88 -19.31
CA ASP A 24 -12.55 15.28 -18.88
C ASP A 24 -11.12 15.58 -18.38
N PRO A 25 -10.43 16.57 -18.97
CA PRO A 25 -9.08 16.97 -18.53
C PRO A 25 -9.01 17.33 -17.03
N HIS A 26 -10.13 17.76 -16.43
CA HIS A 26 -10.20 18.04 -15.00
C HIS A 26 -10.15 16.74 -14.17
N LEU A 27 -10.87 15.69 -14.57
CA LEU A 27 -10.80 14.37 -13.91
C LEU A 27 -9.41 13.77 -14.05
N LEU A 28 -8.78 13.90 -15.22
CA LEU A 28 -7.41 13.42 -15.42
C LEU A 28 -6.41 14.13 -14.50
N ARG A 29 -6.53 15.47 -14.36
CA ARG A 29 -5.69 16.21 -13.41
C ARG A 29 -5.89 15.74 -11.96
N LYS A 30 -7.14 15.54 -11.52
CA LYS A 30 -7.46 15.02 -10.19
C LYS A 30 -6.91 13.62 -9.97
N LEU A 31 -7.05 12.72 -10.94
CA LEU A 31 -6.48 11.37 -10.86
C LEU A 31 -4.95 11.40 -10.74
N ASN A 32 -4.30 12.24 -11.56
CA ASN A 32 -2.84 12.37 -11.50
C ASN A 32 -2.36 13.01 -10.19
N ALA A 33 -3.12 13.94 -9.61
CA ALA A 33 -2.84 14.47 -8.27
C ALA A 33 -2.96 13.35 -7.22
N ALA A 34 -4.08 12.61 -7.21
CA ALA A 34 -4.27 11.48 -6.30
C ALA A 34 -3.13 10.46 -6.38
N ARG A 35 -2.65 10.14 -7.59
CA ARG A 35 -1.52 9.22 -7.78
C ARG A 35 -0.21 9.76 -7.22
N ARG A 36 0.09 11.06 -7.41
CA ARG A 36 1.29 11.70 -6.82
C ARG A 36 1.22 11.72 -5.29
N ASP A 37 0.03 12.02 -4.75
CA ASP A 37 -0.21 12.14 -3.32
C ASP A 37 -0.45 10.78 -2.64
N ARG A 38 -0.20 9.67 -3.37
CA ARG A 38 -0.35 8.29 -2.91
C ARG A 38 -1.75 8.01 -2.34
N GLN A 39 -2.78 8.57 -2.96
CA GLN A 39 -4.17 8.34 -2.60
C GLN A 39 -4.82 7.31 -3.54
N ALA A 40 -5.57 6.37 -2.94
CA ALA A 40 -6.32 5.38 -3.71
C ALA A 40 -7.53 6.03 -4.37
N ALA A 41 -7.71 5.77 -5.66
CA ALA A 41 -8.81 6.29 -6.45
C ALA A 41 -9.37 5.23 -7.41
N ILE A 42 -10.65 5.35 -7.74
CA ILE A 42 -11.29 4.57 -8.82
C ILE A 42 -11.89 5.55 -9.80
N LEU A 43 -11.47 5.42 -11.06
CA LEU A 43 -12.16 6.08 -12.17
C LEU A 43 -13.28 5.17 -12.65
N ILE A 44 -14.51 5.65 -12.52
CA ILE A 44 -15.73 4.94 -12.93
C ILE A 44 -16.14 5.46 -14.29
N THR A 45 -16.41 4.57 -15.22
CA THR A 45 -16.97 4.90 -16.55
C THR A 45 -18.29 4.17 -16.74
N GLY A 46 -19.38 4.90 -16.96
CA GLY A 46 -20.66 4.34 -17.39
C GLY A 46 -20.55 3.81 -18.82
N LEU A 47 -20.88 2.54 -19.03
CA LEU A 47 -20.71 1.91 -20.35
C LEU A 47 -21.80 2.28 -21.35
N GLU A 48 -22.96 2.72 -20.86
CA GLU A 48 -24.09 3.14 -21.68
C GLU A 48 -24.01 4.62 -22.09
N ASP A 49 -23.55 5.50 -21.18
CA ASP A 49 -23.58 6.96 -21.40
C ASP A 49 -22.18 7.58 -21.55
N GLY A 50 -21.11 6.80 -21.32
CA GLY A 50 -19.71 7.25 -21.38
C GLY A 50 -19.30 8.24 -20.29
N ARG A 51 -20.15 8.50 -19.29
CA ARG A 51 -19.86 9.44 -18.21
C ARG A 51 -18.76 8.90 -17.31
N ASN A 52 -17.85 9.81 -16.94
CA ASN A 52 -16.73 9.49 -16.05
C ASN A 52 -16.89 10.16 -14.69
N ARG A 53 -16.57 9.43 -13.63
CA ARG A 53 -16.54 9.95 -12.26
C ARG A 53 -15.31 9.40 -11.54
N LEU A 54 -14.60 10.25 -10.80
CA LEU A 54 -13.51 9.84 -9.91
C LEU A 54 -14.03 9.75 -8.48
N VAL A 55 -13.72 8.62 -7.82
CA VAL A 55 -14.05 8.35 -6.43
C VAL A 55 -12.76 8.06 -5.67
N MET A 56 -12.53 8.77 -4.58
CA MET A 56 -11.42 8.54 -3.68
C MET A 56 -11.79 7.49 -2.62
N ARG A 57 -10.80 6.81 -2.05
CA ARG A 57 -11.06 5.90 -0.92
C ARG A 57 -11.61 6.72 0.26
N GLY A 58 -12.79 6.33 0.76
CA GLY A 58 -13.48 7.04 1.83
C GLY A 58 -14.61 7.96 1.36
N ASP A 59 -14.71 8.25 0.06
CA ASP A 59 -15.86 8.99 -0.46
C ASP A 59 -17.13 8.15 -0.28
N PRO A 60 -18.25 8.77 0.21
CA PRO A 60 -19.51 8.06 0.35
C PRO A 60 -20.12 7.78 -1.02
N VAL A 61 -20.35 6.51 -1.32
CA VAL A 61 -21.13 6.08 -2.49
C VAL A 61 -22.18 5.08 -2.01
N ALA A 62 -23.44 5.40 -2.23
CA ALA A 62 -24.57 4.57 -1.81
C ALA A 62 -24.89 3.46 -2.83
N GLY A 63 -25.75 2.50 -2.44
CA GLY A 63 -26.30 1.46 -3.30
C GLY A 63 -25.31 0.37 -3.70
N ASP A 64 -25.70 -0.42 -4.71
CA ASP A 64 -24.91 -1.55 -5.21
C ASP A 64 -23.57 -1.11 -5.79
N LEU A 65 -23.55 0.07 -6.43
CA LEU A 65 -22.31 0.65 -6.95
C LEU A 65 -21.30 0.94 -5.82
N GLY A 66 -21.77 1.47 -4.67
CA GLY A 66 -20.92 1.70 -3.51
C GLY A 66 -20.31 0.41 -2.95
N ALA A 67 -21.10 -0.67 -2.88
CA ALA A 67 -20.61 -1.99 -2.45
C ALA A 67 -19.57 -2.55 -3.45
N ALA A 68 -19.79 -2.39 -4.76
CA ALA A 68 -18.84 -2.81 -5.79
C ALA A 68 -17.52 -2.03 -5.72
N ILE A 69 -17.58 -0.72 -5.51
CA ILE A 69 -16.41 0.17 -5.32
C ILE A 69 -15.61 -0.25 -4.11
N GLY A 70 -16.28 -0.53 -2.97
CA GLY A 70 -15.62 -1.02 -1.77
C GLY A 70 -14.84 -2.33 -2.02
N LYS A 71 -15.45 -3.30 -2.70
CA LYS A 71 -14.78 -4.55 -3.11
C LYS A 71 -13.61 -4.31 -4.06
N ALA A 72 -13.75 -3.36 -5.00
CA ALA A 72 -12.70 -3.01 -5.94
C ALA A 72 -11.49 -2.36 -5.25
N PHE A 73 -11.69 -1.47 -4.26
CA PHE A 73 -10.60 -0.93 -3.43
C PHE A 73 -9.88 -2.00 -2.61
N LEU A 74 -10.61 -3.01 -2.12
CA LEU A 74 -10.00 -4.11 -1.35
C LEU A 74 -9.22 -5.06 -2.25
N SER A 75 -9.77 -5.42 -3.41
CA SER A 75 -9.14 -6.38 -4.32
C SER A 75 -8.02 -5.76 -5.17
N GLY A 76 -8.05 -4.44 -5.39
CA GLY A 76 -7.16 -3.72 -6.31
C GLY A 76 -7.39 -4.06 -7.79
N LYS A 77 -8.47 -4.77 -8.12
CA LYS A 77 -8.74 -5.25 -9.49
C LYS A 77 -9.70 -4.32 -10.21
N SER A 78 -9.28 -3.85 -11.39
CA SER A 78 -10.16 -3.18 -12.34
C SER A 78 -11.07 -4.19 -13.03
N GLY A 79 -12.28 -3.76 -13.40
CA GLY A 79 -13.24 -4.63 -14.10
C GLY A 79 -14.60 -3.99 -14.28
N THR A 80 -15.47 -4.70 -15.03
CA THR A 80 -16.85 -4.28 -15.24
C THR A 80 -17.72 -4.82 -14.10
N VAL A 81 -18.63 -3.98 -13.61
CA VAL A 81 -19.63 -4.32 -12.60
C VAL A 81 -21.01 -3.90 -13.11
N GLU A 82 -22.05 -4.59 -12.66
CA GLU A 82 -23.43 -4.21 -12.84
C GLU A 82 -23.97 -3.72 -11.47
N ALA A 83 -24.57 -2.55 -11.48
CA ALA A 83 -25.15 -1.93 -10.31
C ALA A 83 -26.35 -1.07 -10.72
N ASP A 84 -27.46 -1.16 -9.98
CA ASP A 84 -28.69 -0.39 -10.22
C ASP A 84 -29.19 -0.50 -11.69
N GLY A 85 -29.04 -1.67 -12.33
CA GLY A 85 -29.44 -1.94 -13.71
C GLY A 85 -28.56 -1.27 -14.78
N GLN A 86 -27.41 -0.75 -14.43
CA GLN A 86 -26.43 -0.12 -15.33
C GLN A 86 -25.08 -0.81 -15.24
N ARG A 87 -24.29 -0.76 -16.31
CA ARG A 87 -22.93 -1.33 -16.33
C ARG A 87 -21.90 -0.23 -16.22
N PHE A 88 -20.91 -0.48 -15.35
CA PHE A 88 -19.81 0.45 -15.11
C PHE A 88 -18.47 -0.28 -15.26
N PHE A 89 -17.49 0.39 -15.83
CA PHE A 89 -16.09 -0.04 -15.74
C PHE A 89 -15.41 0.70 -14.59
N LEU A 90 -14.86 -0.06 -13.65
CA LEU A 90 -14.09 0.44 -12.51
C LEU A 90 -12.60 0.33 -12.84
N ASN A 91 -11.93 1.45 -13.09
CA ASN A 91 -10.49 1.50 -13.27
C ASN A 91 -9.83 1.88 -11.94
N VAL A 92 -9.24 0.89 -11.28
CA VAL A 92 -8.70 1.01 -9.92
C VAL A 92 -7.25 1.49 -9.96
N HIS A 93 -6.98 2.56 -9.23
CA HIS A 93 -5.65 3.14 -9.05
C HIS A 93 -5.29 3.11 -7.57
N LEU A 94 -4.50 2.12 -7.17
CA LEU A 94 -3.92 2.05 -5.83
C LEU A 94 -2.46 2.49 -5.87
N PRO A 95 -1.96 3.15 -4.81
CA PRO A 95 -0.53 3.37 -4.63
C PRO A 95 0.24 2.06 -4.64
N SER A 96 1.44 2.06 -5.21
CA SER A 96 2.35 0.92 -5.08
C SER A 96 2.67 0.69 -3.60
N PRO A 97 2.63 -0.56 -3.12
CA PRO A 97 2.98 -0.85 -1.75
C PRO A 97 4.45 -0.55 -1.51
N ARG A 98 4.76 0.11 -0.40
CA ARG A 98 6.14 0.34 0.02
C ARG A 98 6.45 -0.37 1.32
N MET A 99 7.73 -0.70 1.51
CA MET A 99 8.26 -1.27 2.75
C MET A 99 9.31 -0.33 3.32
N VAL A 100 9.05 0.21 4.51
CA VAL A 100 10.00 1.03 5.26
C VAL A 100 10.61 0.17 6.35
N ILE A 101 11.90 -0.05 6.27
CA ILE A 101 12.66 -0.89 7.20
C ILE A 101 13.47 0.04 8.11
N ILE A 102 13.21 -0.03 9.40
CA ILE A 102 13.96 0.71 10.42
C ILE A 102 15.06 -0.19 10.98
N GLY A 103 16.29 0.13 10.60
CA GLY A 103 17.50 -0.60 10.99
C GLY A 103 18.25 -1.24 9.83
N ALA A 104 19.51 -0.85 9.65
CA ALA A 104 20.43 -1.38 8.64
C ALA A 104 21.20 -2.60 9.18
N VAL A 105 20.47 -3.66 9.59
CA VAL A 105 21.00 -4.88 10.20
C VAL A 105 21.04 -6.05 9.19
N HIS A 106 21.59 -7.21 9.59
CA HIS A 106 21.70 -8.38 8.69
C HIS A 106 20.34 -8.86 8.15
N ILE A 107 19.27 -8.76 8.95
CA ILE A 107 17.92 -9.10 8.50
C ILE A 107 17.52 -8.18 7.34
N SER A 108 17.78 -6.88 7.46
CA SER A 108 17.42 -5.87 6.45
C SER A 108 18.19 -6.07 5.14
N GLN A 109 19.47 -6.50 5.22
CA GLN A 109 20.27 -6.82 4.02
C GLN A 109 19.64 -7.96 3.19
N ALA A 110 19.06 -8.96 3.86
CA ALA A 110 18.36 -10.03 3.16
C ALA A 110 16.93 -9.64 2.74
N LEU A 111 16.21 -8.89 3.59
CA LEU A 111 14.82 -8.53 3.37
C LEU A 111 14.65 -7.54 2.21
N ALA A 112 15.49 -6.50 2.14
CA ALA A 112 15.31 -5.42 1.19
C ALA A 112 15.31 -5.89 -0.28
N PRO A 113 16.28 -6.68 -0.78
CA PRO A 113 16.24 -7.16 -2.16
C PRO A 113 15.06 -8.12 -2.42
N MET A 114 14.71 -8.99 -1.46
CA MET A 114 13.57 -9.90 -1.60
C MET A 114 12.25 -9.12 -1.66
N ALA A 115 12.08 -8.09 -0.86
CA ALA A 115 10.89 -7.24 -0.89
C ALA A 115 10.78 -6.48 -2.22
N ALA A 116 11.88 -5.92 -2.73
CA ALA A 116 11.92 -5.27 -4.03
C ALA A 116 11.54 -6.24 -5.17
N MET A 117 12.04 -7.47 -5.17
CA MET A 117 11.68 -8.51 -6.13
C MET A 117 10.18 -8.87 -6.09
N THR A 118 9.51 -8.68 -4.95
CA THR A 118 8.07 -8.92 -4.80
C THR A 118 7.21 -7.69 -5.09
N GLY A 119 7.82 -6.59 -5.56
CA GLY A 119 7.15 -5.40 -6.04
C GLY A 119 6.91 -4.32 -4.99
N PHE A 120 7.60 -4.40 -3.83
CA PHE A 120 7.61 -3.29 -2.87
C PHE A 120 8.62 -2.22 -3.30
N ASP A 121 8.24 -0.96 -3.10
CA ASP A 121 9.16 0.16 -3.05
C ASP A 121 9.83 0.16 -1.66
N VAL A 122 11.13 -0.10 -1.60
CA VAL A 122 11.85 -0.39 -0.35
C VAL A 122 12.75 0.76 0.05
N LYS A 123 12.62 1.20 1.31
CA LYS A 123 13.49 2.18 1.94
C LYS A 123 14.02 1.61 3.26
N VAL A 124 15.33 1.73 3.49
CA VAL A 124 16.00 1.37 4.75
C VAL A 124 16.47 2.65 5.44
N ILE A 125 16.14 2.81 6.72
CA ILE A 125 16.50 4.00 7.52
C ILE A 125 17.21 3.54 8.78
N ASP A 126 18.41 4.07 9.04
CA ASP A 126 19.15 3.81 10.28
C ASP A 126 20.08 4.98 10.60
N PRO A 127 19.95 5.65 11.76
CA PRO A 127 20.82 6.78 12.11
C PRO A 127 22.27 6.37 12.41
N ARG A 128 22.52 5.07 12.59
CA ARG A 128 23.84 4.54 12.91
C ARG A 128 24.64 4.35 11.63
N THR A 129 25.42 5.35 11.25
CA THR A 129 26.21 5.39 10.00
C THR A 129 27.17 4.21 9.84
N ALA A 130 27.64 3.60 10.94
CA ALA A 130 28.46 2.39 10.88
C ALA A 130 27.72 1.15 10.34
N PHE A 131 26.39 1.13 10.40
CA PHE A 131 25.54 0.07 9.86
C PHE A 131 24.97 0.44 8.49
N ALA A 132 24.60 1.72 8.30
CA ALA A 132 24.00 2.24 7.09
C ALA A 132 25.08 2.65 6.07
N THR A 133 25.70 1.67 5.40
CA THR A 133 26.71 1.89 4.37
C THR A 133 26.25 1.39 3.01
N GLU A 134 26.57 2.13 1.93
CA GLU A 134 26.21 1.76 0.56
C GLU A 134 26.71 0.37 0.17
N GLU A 135 27.94 0.00 0.61
CA GLU A 135 28.52 -1.32 0.36
C GLU A 135 27.61 -2.47 0.87
N ARG A 136 26.95 -2.27 2.01
CA ARG A 136 26.07 -3.28 2.62
C ARG A 136 24.67 -3.31 2.01
N PHE A 137 24.25 -2.22 1.36
CA PHE A 137 22.89 -2.01 0.84
C PHE A 137 22.91 -1.54 -0.63
N GLU A 138 23.78 -2.15 -1.44
CA GLU A 138 23.88 -1.82 -2.86
C GLU A 138 22.51 -1.91 -3.57
N GLY A 139 22.13 -0.86 -4.27
CA GLY A 139 20.86 -0.80 -5.01
C GLY A 139 19.61 -0.61 -4.16
N VAL A 140 19.75 -0.36 -2.84
CA VAL A 140 18.63 -0.09 -1.93
C VAL A 140 18.59 1.42 -1.61
N ASP A 141 17.39 2.01 -1.54
CA ASP A 141 17.21 3.38 -1.03
C ASP A 141 17.52 3.38 0.49
N LEU A 142 18.76 3.71 0.81
CA LEU A 142 19.31 3.72 2.17
C LEU A 142 19.47 5.16 2.66
N VAL A 143 18.90 5.44 3.83
CA VAL A 143 18.98 6.77 4.48
C VAL A 143 19.67 6.62 5.83
N ALA A 144 20.86 7.23 5.97
CA ALA A 144 21.64 7.24 7.21
C ALA A 144 21.26 8.44 8.09
N ASP A 145 19.99 8.48 8.52
CA ASP A 145 19.44 9.57 9.33
C ASP A 145 18.39 9.04 10.31
N TRP A 146 17.92 9.91 11.20
CA TRP A 146 16.85 9.56 12.13
C TRP A 146 15.53 9.30 11.39
N PRO A 147 14.79 8.23 11.79
CA PRO A 147 13.49 7.93 11.17
C PRO A 147 12.49 9.07 11.25
N GLU A 148 12.51 9.85 12.33
CA GLU A 148 11.63 11.00 12.52
C GLU A 148 11.86 12.06 11.44
N ASP A 149 13.10 12.44 11.19
CA ASP A 149 13.46 13.46 10.20
C ASP A 149 13.10 12.99 8.78
N THR A 150 13.51 11.76 8.43
CA THR A 150 13.21 11.19 7.12
C THR A 150 11.71 11.03 6.85
N LEU A 151 10.94 10.59 7.84
CA LEU A 151 9.51 10.30 7.68
C LEU A 151 8.61 11.52 7.86
N ASN A 152 9.12 12.64 8.40
CA ASN A 152 8.43 13.93 8.33
C ASN A 152 8.40 14.46 6.89
N ASP A 153 9.48 14.28 6.13
CA ASP A 153 9.55 14.69 4.71
C ASP A 153 8.78 13.74 3.79
N GLN A 154 8.74 12.46 4.12
CA GLN A 154 8.06 11.41 3.36
C GLN A 154 7.12 10.59 4.26
N PRO A 155 5.96 11.12 4.63
CA PRO A 155 5.07 10.50 5.59
C PRO A 155 4.63 9.08 5.22
N LEU A 156 4.42 8.26 6.24
CA LEU A 156 3.84 6.94 6.10
C LEU A 156 2.36 7.06 5.69
N ASP A 157 1.84 6.00 5.05
CA ASP A 157 0.44 5.93 4.61
C ASP A 157 -0.13 4.51 4.76
N ALA A 158 -1.39 4.36 4.42
CA ALA A 158 -2.09 3.07 4.49
C ALA A 158 -1.54 1.99 3.53
N PHE A 159 -0.68 2.36 2.57
CA PHE A 159 -0.02 1.45 1.64
C PHE A 159 1.44 1.17 2.02
N THR A 160 1.78 1.43 3.27
CA THR A 160 3.12 1.20 3.83
C THR A 160 3.12 -0.03 4.73
N ALA A 161 4.15 -0.87 4.60
CA ALA A 161 4.58 -1.84 5.60
C ALA A 161 5.74 -1.23 6.39
N LEU A 162 5.62 -1.13 7.71
CA LEU A 162 6.70 -0.74 8.59
C LEU A 162 7.32 -1.96 9.26
N VAL A 163 8.64 -2.09 9.18
CA VAL A 163 9.44 -3.19 9.71
C VAL A 163 10.53 -2.64 10.63
N ALA A 164 10.33 -2.69 11.96
CA ALA A 164 11.29 -2.20 12.95
C ALA A 164 12.17 -3.35 13.48
N VAL A 165 13.48 -3.30 13.20
CA VAL A 165 14.41 -4.40 13.48
C VAL A 165 15.69 -3.97 14.19
N THR A 166 15.73 -2.76 14.81
CA THR A 166 16.94 -2.30 15.53
C THR A 166 17.04 -2.83 16.95
N HIS A 167 15.93 -3.15 17.60
CA HIS A 167 15.79 -3.40 19.05
C HIS A 167 16.04 -2.18 19.95
N ASP A 168 16.38 -1.01 19.39
CA ASP A 168 16.59 0.20 20.15
C ASP A 168 15.29 1.02 20.22
N PRO A 169 14.71 1.20 21.44
CA PRO A 169 13.47 1.99 21.59
C PRO A 169 13.58 3.42 21.06
N LYS A 170 14.77 4.02 21.10
CA LYS A 170 14.97 5.40 20.61
C LYS A 170 14.81 5.51 19.10
N ILE A 171 15.10 4.42 18.38
CA ILE A 171 15.00 4.36 16.92
C ILE A 171 13.66 3.77 16.50
N ASP A 172 13.15 2.72 17.21
CA ASP A 172 11.97 1.95 16.80
C ASP A 172 10.63 2.58 17.24
N ASP A 173 10.55 3.20 18.44
CA ASP A 173 9.24 3.54 19.03
C ASP A 173 8.50 4.64 18.24
N TRP A 174 9.19 5.71 17.82
CA TRP A 174 8.56 6.80 17.07
C TRP A 174 8.00 6.34 15.70
N PRO A 175 8.75 5.60 14.83
CA PRO A 175 8.21 5.13 13.56
C PRO A 175 7.07 4.12 13.74
N LEU A 176 7.08 3.30 14.80
CA LEU A 176 5.96 2.42 15.13
C LEU A 176 4.68 3.22 15.42
N ILE A 177 4.77 4.27 16.25
CA ILE A 177 3.64 5.18 16.54
C ILE A 177 3.15 5.86 15.27
N SER A 178 4.08 6.37 14.46
CA SER A 178 3.76 7.03 13.19
C SER A 178 3.02 6.11 12.23
N ALA A 179 3.48 4.86 12.09
CA ALA A 179 2.86 3.85 11.23
C ALA A 179 1.44 3.47 11.70
N LEU A 180 1.23 3.34 13.01
CA LEU A 180 -0.08 3.08 13.58
C LEU A 180 -1.06 4.20 13.29
N LYS A 181 -0.65 5.47 13.50
CA LYS A 181 -1.44 6.66 13.19
C LYS A 181 -1.75 6.80 11.70
N ALA A 182 -0.77 6.49 10.84
CA ALA A 182 -0.93 6.49 9.38
C ALA A 182 -1.77 5.33 8.85
N GLN A 183 -2.26 4.45 9.72
CA GLN A 183 -3.02 3.24 9.35
C GLN A 183 -2.26 2.35 8.37
N ALA A 184 -0.93 2.27 8.51
CA ALA A 184 -0.09 1.40 7.70
C ALA A 184 -0.66 -0.03 7.68
N PHE A 185 -0.67 -0.70 6.50
CA PHE A 185 -1.33 -2.00 6.37
C PHE A 185 -0.61 -3.12 7.14
N TYR A 186 0.68 -2.92 7.42
CA TYR A 186 1.49 -3.82 8.23
C TYR A 186 2.42 -3.01 9.14
N VAL A 187 2.49 -3.40 10.40
CA VAL A 187 3.42 -2.86 11.38
C VAL A 187 4.04 -4.03 12.12
N GLY A 188 5.33 -4.26 11.93
CA GLY A 188 6.05 -5.36 12.55
C GLY A 188 7.24 -4.89 13.36
N ALA A 189 7.49 -5.54 14.49
CA ALA A 189 8.60 -5.18 15.37
C ALA A 189 9.36 -6.43 15.87
N LEU A 190 10.66 -6.42 15.66
CA LEU A 190 11.56 -7.47 16.11
C LEU A 190 11.65 -7.47 17.65
N GLY A 191 11.80 -8.65 18.21
CA GLY A 191 12.01 -8.83 19.63
C GLY A 191 11.23 -10.00 20.22
N SER A 192 11.69 -10.47 21.39
CA SER A 192 11.00 -11.51 22.16
C SER A 192 9.68 -11.00 22.72
N ARG A 193 8.83 -11.92 23.20
CA ARG A 193 7.58 -11.56 23.92
C ARG A 193 7.86 -10.62 25.12
N LYS A 194 8.97 -10.82 25.83
CA LYS A 194 9.38 -9.95 26.94
C LYS A 194 9.77 -8.55 26.45
N THR A 195 10.47 -8.45 25.32
CA THR A 195 10.81 -7.16 24.71
C THR A 195 9.55 -6.43 24.25
N HIS A 196 8.61 -7.18 23.66
CA HIS A 196 7.33 -6.62 23.24
C HIS A 196 6.50 -6.10 24.42
N ALA A 197 6.41 -6.81 25.54
CA ALA A 197 5.71 -6.33 26.73
C ALA A 197 6.22 -4.96 27.20
N ARG A 198 7.54 -4.77 27.27
CA ARG A 198 8.13 -3.47 27.60
C ARG A 198 7.84 -2.39 26.55
N ARG A 199 7.77 -2.77 25.27
CA ARG A 199 7.35 -1.87 24.19
C ARG A 199 5.90 -1.42 24.38
N VAL A 200 4.99 -2.34 24.69
CA VAL A 200 3.60 -2.03 25.00
C VAL A 200 3.48 -0.96 26.11
N GLU A 201 4.23 -1.13 27.20
CA GLU A 201 4.25 -0.14 28.30
C GLU A 201 4.66 1.26 27.82
N ARG A 202 5.75 1.37 27.03
CA ARG A 202 6.21 2.67 26.50
C ARG A 202 5.23 3.30 25.52
N LEU A 203 4.68 2.51 24.59
CA LEU A 203 3.71 3.00 23.62
C LEU A 203 2.41 3.44 24.28
N THR A 204 1.96 2.74 25.33
CA THR A 204 0.80 3.15 26.14
C THR A 204 1.06 4.47 26.86
N GLN A 205 2.27 4.64 27.45
CA GLN A 205 2.67 5.92 28.07
C GLN A 205 2.74 7.06 27.06
N ALA A 206 3.06 6.77 25.79
CA ALA A 206 3.04 7.72 24.68
C ALA A 206 1.62 7.99 24.13
N GLY A 207 0.57 7.42 24.74
CA GLY A 207 -0.83 7.66 24.38
C GLY A 207 -1.38 6.81 23.23
N VAL A 208 -0.68 5.72 22.84
CA VAL A 208 -1.18 4.76 21.85
C VAL A 208 -2.18 3.83 22.51
N SER A 209 -3.34 3.67 21.90
CA SER A 209 -4.40 2.80 22.43
C SER A 209 -4.02 1.31 22.34
N GLY A 210 -4.59 0.50 23.23
CA GLY A 210 -4.37 -0.96 23.21
C GLY A 210 -4.83 -1.60 21.89
N GLN A 211 -5.86 -1.06 21.25
CA GLN A 211 -6.34 -1.53 19.93
C GLN A 211 -5.31 -1.26 18.81
N GLU A 212 -4.68 -0.09 18.83
CA GLU A 212 -3.61 0.22 17.87
C GLU A 212 -2.38 -0.65 18.12
N ILE A 213 -1.96 -0.81 19.39
CA ILE A 213 -0.82 -1.64 19.76
C ILE A 213 -1.02 -3.10 19.34
N ALA A 214 -2.24 -3.63 19.43
CA ALA A 214 -2.57 -4.98 19.02
C ALA A 214 -2.36 -5.24 17.50
N ARG A 215 -2.21 -4.19 16.69
CA ARG A 215 -1.87 -4.29 15.26
C ARG A 215 -0.40 -4.55 15.01
N ILE A 216 0.46 -4.42 16.02
CA ILE A 216 1.89 -4.67 15.90
C ILE A 216 2.13 -6.18 15.88
N ALA A 217 2.64 -6.70 14.75
CA ALA A 217 3.14 -8.07 14.67
C ALA A 217 4.44 -8.20 15.48
N ALA A 218 4.37 -8.82 16.66
CA ALA A 218 5.51 -9.05 17.54
C ALA A 218 5.34 -10.36 18.34
N PRO A 219 6.24 -11.32 18.17
CA PRO A 219 7.43 -11.29 17.30
C PRO A 219 7.10 -11.10 15.82
N ILE A 220 7.97 -10.34 15.11
CA ILE A 220 7.80 -10.07 13.68
C ILE A 220 8.01 -11.34 12.83
N GLY A 221 7.22 -11.49 11.77
CA GLY A 221 7.31 -12.61 10.84
C GLY A 221 6.36 -13.77 11.19
N LEU A 222 6.09 -14.61 10.21
CA LEU A 222 5.37 -15.87 10.43
C LEU A 222 6.23 -16.84 11.23
N ASP A 223 5.61 -17.63 12.10
CA ASP A 223 6.30 -18.69 12.81
C ASP A 223 6.59 -19.87 11.88
N ILE A 224 7.77 -19.84 11.27
CA ILE A 224 8.30 -20.87 10.36
C ILE A 224 9.50 -21.60 10.95
N GLY A 225 9.82 -21.36 12.23
CA GLY A 225 10.99 -21.92 12.86
C GLY A 225 12.31 -21.27 12.43
N ALA A 226 12.27 -20.01 11.92
CA ALA A 226 13.43 -19.28 11.42
C ALA A 226 14.52 -19.11 12.49
N GLN A 227 15.79 -19.36 12.12
CA GLN A 227 16.95 -19.27 12.99
C GLN A 227 17.99 -18.26 12.49
N SER A 228 18.20 -18.17 11.18
CA SER A 228 19.13 -17.23 10.57
C SER A 228 18.48 -15.89 10.22
N PRO A 229 19.27 -14.80 10.08
CA PRO A 229 18.76 -13.51 9.63
C PRO A 229 18.00 -13.59 8.29
N SER A 230 18.46 -14.40 7.36
CA SER A 230 17.82 -14.58 6.06
C SER A 230 16.48 -15.33 6.17
N GLU A 231 16.36 -16.33 7.02
CA GLU A 231 15.10 -17.03 7.30
C GLU A 231 14.10 -16.12 8.00
N ILE A 232 14.56 -15.29 8.94
CA ILE A 232 13.72 -14.26 9.58
C ILE A 232 13.22 -13.28 8.52
N ALA A 233 14.07 -12.86 7.58
CA ALA A 233 13.66 -11.98 6.47
C ALA A 233 12.57 -12.62 5.60
N VAL A 234 12.65 -13.91 5.29
CA VAL A 234 11.60 -14.66 4.58
C VAL A 234 10.29 -14.67 5.38
N ALA A 235 10.38 -14.93 6.70
CA ALA A 235 9.21 -14.94 7.59
C ALA A 235 8.50 -13.56 7.63
N ILE A 236 9.29 -12.47 7.70
CA ILE A 236 8.77 -11.09 7.66
C ILE A 236 8.10 -10.79 6.33
N LEU A 237 8.77 -11.12 5.22
CA LEU A 237 8.23 -10.89 3.88
C LEU A 237 6.92 -11.65 3.67
N ALA A 238 6.87 -12.93 4.06
CA ALA A 238 5.67 -13.75 3.96
C ALA A 238 4.50 -13.16 4.77
N GLN A 239 4.75 -12.70 6.01
CA GLN A 239 3.72 -12.05 6.83
C GLN A 239 3.26 -10.73 6.24
N THR A 240 4.17 -9.93 5.69
CA THR A 240 3.86 -8.66 5.03
C THR A 240 3.00 -8.88 3.78
N VAL A 241 3.35 -9.86 2.93
CA VAL A 241 2.55 -10.23 1.75
C VAL A 241 1.17 -10.75 2.17
N LEU A 242 1.09 -11.54 3.23
CA LEU A 242 -0.20 -12.00 3.78
C LEU A 242 -1.08 -10.83 4.20
N ALA A 243 -0.54 -9.85 4.93
CA ALA A 243 -1.25 -8.65 5.36
C ALA A 243 -1.72 -7.80 4.16
N LEU A 244 -0.88 -7.66 3.12
CA LEU A 244 -1.23 -6.92 1.90
C LEU A 244 -2.38 -7.59 1.12
N ARG A 245 -2.39 -8.93 1.05
CA ARG A 245 -3.35 -9.70 0.22
C ARG A 245 -4.61 -10.10 0.96
N ARG A 246 -4.57 -10.14 2.29
CA ARG A 246 -5.68 -10.46 3.19
C ARG A 246 -5.78 -9.40 4.28
N PRO A 247 -6.17 -8.16 3.94
CA PRO A 247 -6.38 -7.14 4.95
C PRO A 247 -7.42 -7.66 5.94
N VAL A 248 -7.09 -7.57 7.24
CA VAL A 248 -8.05 -7.91 8.29
C VAL A 248 -9.15 -6.86 8.22
N ASP A 249 -10.40 -7.29 7.97
CA ASP A 249 -11.57 -6.42 8.06
C ASP A 249 -11.71 -5.94 9.50
N THR A 250 -11.21 -4.76 9.80
CA THR A 250 -11.34 -4.11 11.12
C THR A 250 -12.80 -3.76 11.45
N ALA A 251 -13.72 -3.90 10.50
CA ALA A 251 -15.15 -3.72 10.69
C ALA A 251 -15.86 -4.96 11.30
N ALA A 252 -15.22 -6.14 11.26
CA ALA A 252 -15.88 -7.40 11.71
C ALA A 252 -15.59 -7.78 13.17
N SER A 253 -14.71 -7.06 13.88
CA SER A 253 -14.37 -7.37 15.29
C SER A 253 -15.31 -6.77 16.33
N GLY A 254 -16.38 -6.06 15.91
CA GLY A 254 -17.40 -5.49 16.81
C GLY A 254 -18.57 -6.42 17.16
N GLN A 255 -18.65 -7.65 16.65
CA GLN A 255 -19.87 -8.46 16.74
C GLN A 255 -19.64 -9.92 17.12
N ARG A 256 -18.71 -10.20 18.04
CA ARG A 256 -18.65 -11.52 18.70
C ARG A 256 -18.31 -11.38 20.19
N VAL A 257 -19.21 -10.78 20.96
CA VAL A 257 -19.36 -11.06 22.39
C VAL A 257 -20.84 -10.91 22.70
N SER A 258 -21.63 -11.96 22.48
CA SER A 258 -22.85 -12.33 23.21
C SER A 258 -23.40 -13.59 22.53
N ASP A 259 -23.04 -14.74 23.05
CA ASP A 259 -23.86 -15.92 23.18
C ASP A 259 -22.96 -17.09 23.62
N THR A 260 -22.81 -17.25 24.91
CA THR A 260 -22.92 -18.49 25.67
C THR A 260 -22.79 -18.19 27.16
#